data_86cb67f46c2ee7e96684cf7d70b0aed1
#
_entry.id   86cb67f46c2ee7e96684cf7d70b0aed1
#
_cell.length_a   1.000
_cell.length_b   1.000
_cell.length_c   1.000
_cell.angle_alpha   90.00
_cell.angle_beta   90.00
_cell.angle_gamma   90.00
#
_symmetry.space_group_name_H-M   'P 1'
#
loop_
_entity.id
_entity.type
_entity.pdbx_description
1 polymer ?
#
loop_
_entity_poly.entity_id
_entity_poly.type
_entity_poly.pdbx_seq_one_letter_code
_entity_poly.pdbx_strand_id
1 'polypeptide(L)'
;MSLLSWNCQGLGNPRTVKTLEKVVKKEDPDIVFLMETWSNREWMEQVKDRCKMKYGLIVPSNGSKGGLAMLWKEGIKVDVKTFSQDHIDAWVEGGWDVGC
;
A
#
# COMPACT_ATOMS: atom_id res chain seq x y z
N MET A 1 13.86 5.68 8.32
CA MET A 1 12.51 5.42 7.76
C MET A 1 12.65 4.93 6.33
N SER A 2 11.98 3.85 5.96
CA SER A 2 12.09 3.31 4.62
C SER A 2 10.71 3.15 3.98
N LEU A 3 10.64 3.43 2.69
CA LEU A 3 9.42 3.36 1.89
C LEU A 3 9.66 2.39 0.72
N LEU A 4 8.75 1.45 0.56
CA LEU A 4 8.71 0.59 -0.62
C LEU A 4 7.54 1.03 -1.50
N SER A 5 7.82 1.38 -2.75
CA SER A 5 6.80 1.73 -3.72
C SER A 5 6.80 0.68 -4.83
N TRP A 6 5.65 0.12 -5.14
CA TRP A 6 5.56 -0.97 -6.12
C TRP A 6 4.31 -0.85 -6.97
N ASN A 7 4.52 -0.89 -8.28
CA ASN A 7 3.44 -0.97 -9.25
C ASN A 7 3.08 -2.44 -9.44
N CYS A 8 1.91 -2.83 -8.93
CA CYS A 8 1.53 -4.23 -8.83
C CYS A 8 1.05 -4.84 -10.14
N GLN A 9 0.40 -4.03 -10.98
CA GLN A 9 -0.28 -4.51 -12.20
C GLN A 9 -1.18 -5.71 -11.91
N GLY A 10 -1.94 -5.58 -10.82
CA GLY A 10 -2.90 -6.59 -10.38
C GLY A 10 -2.40 -7.45 -9.24
N LEU A 11 -3.13 -7.49 -8.14
CA LEU A 11 -2.85 -8.34 -6.98
C LEU A 11 -3.86 -9.47 -6.84
N GLY A 12 -4.69 -9.70 -7.84
CA GLY A 12 -5.65 -10.79 -7.81
C GLY A 12 -5.01 -12.17 -7.93
N ASN A 13 -3.78 -12.23 -8.43
CA ASN A 13 -3.05 -13.49 -8.56
C ASN A 13 -2.27 -13.77 -7.28
N PRO A 14 -2.50 -14.92 -6.61
CA PRO A 14 -1.78 -15.27 -5.39
C PRO A 14 -0.26 -15.28 -5.54
N ARG A 15 0.26 -15.55 -6.72
CA ARG A 15 1.71 -15.52 -6.97
C ARG A 15 2.26 -14.10 -6.82
N THR A 16 1.53 -13.12 -7.33
CA THR A 16 1.93 -11.72 -7.20
C THR A 16 1.94 -11.30 -5.75
N VAL A 17 0.94 -11.74 -4.98
CA VAL A 17 0.88 -11.44 -3.55
C VAL A 17 2.06 -12.08 -2.82
N LYS A 18 2.41 -13.33 -3.15
CA LYS A 18 3.55 -13.99 -2.53
C LYS A 18 4.86 -13.27 -2.84
N THR A 19 5.01 -12.80 -4.08
CA THR A 19 6.19 -12.02 -4.45
C THR A 19 6.28 -10.74 -3.64
N LEU A 20 5.15 -10.04 -3.49
CA LEU A 20 5.09 -8.84 -2.66
C LEU A 20 5.47 -9.14 -1.21
N GLU A 21 4.94 -10.22 -0.63
CA GLU A 21 5.26 -10.63 0.73
C GLU A 21 6.77 -10.84 0.90
N LYS A 22 7.40 -11.49 -0.07
CA LYS A 22 8.84 -11.74 -0.02
C LYS A 22 9.65 -10.46 -0.07
N VAL A 23 9.26 -9.52 -0.94
CA VAL A 23 9.94 -8.24 -1.05
C VAL A 23 9.79 -7.43 0.24
N VAL A 24 8.58 -7.38 0.78
CA VAL A 24 8.32 -6.68 2.03
C VAL A 24 9.13 -7.30 3.17
N LYS A 25 9.20 -8.61 3.24
CA LYS A 25 9.98 -9.28 4.28
C LYS A 25 11.47 -9.00 4.15
N LYS A 26 11.98 -9.00 2.92
CA LYS A 26 13.41 -8.74 2.65
C LYS A 26 13.80 -7.30 2.95
N GLU A 27 13.00 -6.35 2.45
CA GLU A 27 13.31 -4.93 2.58
C GLU A 27 12.89 -4.36 3.94
N ASP A 28 11.95 -5.00 4.61
CA ASP A 28 11.42 -4.58 5.91
C ASP A 28 11.08 -3.08 5.94
N PRO A 29 10.26 -2.60 5.02
CA PRO A 29 9.93 -1.17 4.96
C PRO A 29 8.98 -0.76 6.07
N ASP A 30 9.04 0.50 6.46
CA ASP A 30 8.09 1.08 7.40
C ASP A 30 6.77 1.41 6.71
N ILE A 31 6.83 1.76 5.43
CA ILE A 31 5.68 2.14 4.62
C ILE A 31 5.74 1.40 3.30
N VAL A 32 4.59 0.88 2.86
CA VAL A 32 4.45 0.24 1.55
C VAL A 32 3.40 1.01 0.77
N PHE A 33 3.77 1.51 -0.41
CA PHE A 33 2.86 2.20 -1.32
C PHE A 33 2.64 1.33 -2.55
N LEU A 34 1.40 0.92 -2.77
CA LEU A 34 1.03 0.02 -3.86
C LEU A 34 0.16 0.74 -4.87
N MET A 35 0.50 0.59 -6.15
CA MET A 35 -0.23 1.17 -7.26
C MET A 35 -0.74 0.07 -8.18
N GLU A 36 -1.81 0.36 -8.90
CA GLU A 36 -2.40 -0.60 -9.84
C GLU A 36 -2.70 -1.93 -9.17
N THR A 37 -3.40 -1.89 -8.05
CA THR A 37 -3.73 -3.10 -7.30
C THR A 37 -4.79 -3.94 -8.00
N TRP A 38 -5.68 -3.29 -8.76
CA TRP A 38 -6.79 -3.93 -9.49
C TRP A 38 -7.63 -4.82 -8.58
N SER A 39 -7.83 -4.37 -7.33
CA SER A 39 -8.42 -5.21 -6.30
C SER A 39 -9.43 -4.43 -5.47
N ASN A 40 -10.37 -5.17 -4.88
CA ASN A 40 -11.36 -4.56 -3.98
C ASN A 40 -10.79 -4.42 -2.57
N ARG A 41 -11.57 -3.75 -1.71
CA ARG A 41 -11.15 -3.47 -0.33
C ARG A 41 -10.90 -4.74 0.47
N GLU A 42 -11.79 -5.71 0.38
CA GLU A 42 -11.67 -6.95 1.17
C GLU A 42 -10.39 -7.71 0.85
N TRP A 43 -10.07 -7.80 -0.43
CA TRP A 43 -8.84 -8.46 -0.85
C TRP A 43 -7.61 -7.69 -0.38
N MET A 44 -7.66 -6.35 -0.48
CA MET A 44 -6.53 -5.54 -0.07
C MET A 44 -6.32 -5.56 1.44
N GLU A 45 -7.38 -5.71 2.24
CA GLU A 45 -7.22 -5.90 3.67
C GLU A 45 -6.46 -7.19 3.97
N GLN A 46 -6.74 -8.27 3.23
CA GLN A 46 -6.00 -9.50 3.37
C GLN A 46 -4.53 -9.34 2.96
N VAL A 47 -4.28 -8.62 1.87
CA VAL A 47 -2.92 -8.34 1.43
C VAL A 47 -2.16 -7.55 2.50
N LYS A 48 -2.81 -6.56 3.10
CA LYS A 48 -2.23 -5.78 4.20
C LYS A 48 -1.79 -6.70 5.35
N ASP A 49 -2.67 -7.60 5.76
CA ASP A 49 -2.37 -8.52 6.86
C ASP A 49 -1.23 -9.46 6.50
N ARG A 50 -1.20 -9.94 5.27
CA ARG A 50 -0.14 -10.83 4.80
C ARG A 50 1.21 -10.13 4.74
N CYS A 51 1.22 -8.85 4.47
CA CYS A 51 2.43 -8.03 4.49
C CYS A 51 2.82 -7.61 5.90
N LYS A 52 2.03 -7.98 6.90
CA LYS A 52 2.26 -7.67 8.31
C LYS A 52 2.29 -6.17 8.59
N MET A 53 1.48 -5.43 7.85
CA MET A 53 1.27 -4.01 8.08
C MET A 53 0.08 -3.83 9.00
N LYS A 54 0.20 -2.94 9.98
CA LYS A 54 -0.85 -2.73 10.98
C LYS A 54 -1.97 -1.86 10.45
N TYR A 55 -1.62 -0.82 9.70
CA TYR A 55 -2.55 0.20 9.25
C TYR A 55 -2.46 0.38 7.74
N GLY A 56 -3.50 0.94 7.17
CA GLY A 56 -3.46 1.26 5.76
C GLY A 56 -4.65 2.07 5.30
N LEU A 57 -4.41 2.87 4.27
CA LEU A 57 -5.45 3.51 3.49
C LEU A 57 -5.56 2.75 2.17
N ILE A 58 -6.75 2.22 1.91
CA ILE A 58 -7.00 1.46 0.70
C ILE A 58 -7.99 2.25 -0.17
N VAL A 59 -7.57 2.52 -1.40
CA VAL A 59 -8.46 3.08 -2.43
C VAL A 59 -8.73 1.95 -3.41
N PRO A 60 -9.93 1.33 -3.35
CA PRO A 60 -10.22 0.19 -4.21
C PRO A 60 -10.19 0.56 -5.68
N SER A 61 -9.93 -0.44 -6.51
CA SER A 61 -9.97 -0.23 -7.96
C SER A 61 -11.37 0.13 -8.41
N ASN A 62 -11.45 0.93 -9.46
CA ASN A 62 -12.70 1.24 -10.14
C ASN A 62 -12.76 0.39 -11.41
N GLY A 63 -13.58 -0.65 -11.37
CA GLY A 63 -13.59 -1.66 -12.44
C GLY A 63 -12.40 -2.60 -12.31
N SER A 64 -11.72 -2.89 -13.42
CA SER A 64 -10.64 -3.87 -13.47
C SER A 64 -9.23 -3.28 -13.42
N LYS A 65 -9.12 -1.97 -13.28
CA LYS A 65 -7.84 -1.27 -13.26
C LYS A 65 -7.81 -0.22 -12.17
N GLY A 66 -6.63 0.31 -11.90
CA GLY A 66 -6.42 1.30 -10.86
C GLY A 66 -6.29 0.66 -9.49
N GLY A 67 -6.59 1.44 -8.46
CA GLY A 67 -6.45 0.99 -7.08
C GLY A 67 -5.11 1.37 -6.48
N LEU A 68 -5.18 1.95 -5.28
CA LEU A 68 -4.00 2.38 -4.53
C LEU A 68 -4.10 1.84 -3.12
N ALA A 69 -2.96 1.64 -2.50
CA ALA A 69 -2.92 1.33 -1.08
C ALA A 69 -1.65 1.90 -0.47
N MET A 70 -1.79 2.54 0.67
CA MET A 70 -0.66 2.98 1.47
C MET A 70 -0.76 2.26 2.81
N LEU A 71 0.21 1.43 3.10
CA LEU A 71 0.23 0.57 4.28
C LEU A 71 1.41 0.96 5.16
N TRP A 72 1.25 0.89 6.50
CA TRP A 72 2.36 1.22 7.38
C TRP A 72 2.30 0.41 8.67
N LYS A 73 3.46 0.30 9.30
CA LYS A 73 3.63 -0.45 10.53
C LYS A 73 3.10 0.32 11.74
N GLU A 74 2.84 -0.41 12.81
CA GLU A 74 2.54 0.19 14.10
C GLU A 74 3.71 1.08 14.54
N GLY A 75 3.38 2.21 15.11
CA GLY A 75 4.38 3.18 15.56
C GLY A 75 4.72 4.26 14.55
N ILE A 76 4.35 4.06 13.30
CA ILE A 76 4.55 5.07 12.25
C ILE A 76 3.32 5.97 12.23
N LYS A 77 3.54 7.27 12.35
CA LYS A 77 2.45 8.25 12.35
C LYS A 77 2.28 8.82 10.96
N VAL A 78 1.13 8.57 10.37
CA VAL A 78 0.78 9.00 9.03
C VAL A 78 -0.45 9.89 9.10
N ASP A 79 -0.37 11.06 8.47
CA ASP A 79 -1.48 12.00 8.36
C ASP A 79 -1.84 12.11 6.88
N VAL A 80 -2.94 11.48 6.48
CA VAL A 80 -3.40 11.53 5.11
C VAL A 80 -4.01 12.89 4.85
N LYS A 81 -3.45 13.63 3.89
CA LYS A 81 -3.93 14.97 3.56
C LYS A 81 -5.08 14.91 2.57
N THR A 82 -4.87 14.24 1.45
CA THR A 82 -5.90 14.07 0.43
C THR A 82 -5.74 12.71 -0.23
N PHE A 83 -6.83 12.22 -0.78
CA PHE A 83 -6.78 11.02 -1.64
C PHE A 83 -7.95 11.03 -2.62
N SER A 84 -7.76 10.30 -3.70
CA SER A 84 -8.81 10.09 -4.71
C SER A 84 -8.59 8.73 -5.35
N GLN A 85 -9.30 8.45 -6.44
CA GLN A 85 -9.09 7.23 -7.21
C GLN A 85 -7.67 7.12 -7.76
N ASP A 86 -7.00 8.25 -7.95
CA ASP A 86 -5.73 8.31 -8.69
C ASP A 86 -4.55 8.74 -7.82
N HIS A 87 -4.79 9.19 -6.58
CA HIS A 87 -3.68 9.67 -5.76
C HIS A 87 -3.93 9.49 -4.27
N ILE A 88 -2.85 9.39 -3.53
CA ILE A 88 -2.82 9.53 -2.08
C ILE A 88 -1.70 10.51 -1.76
N ASP A 89 -1.98 11.50 -0.94
CA ASP A 89 -1.00 12.44 -0.45
C ASP A 89 -1.03 12.45 1.06
N ALA A 90 0.10 12.14 1.68
CA ALA A 90 0.19 11.96 3.12
C ALA A 90 1.48 12.52 3.67
N TRP A 91 1.40 13.02 4.90
CA TRP A 91 2.54 13.46 5.67
C TRP A 91 2.92 12.37 6.67
N VAL A 92 4.19 12.04 6.74
CA VAL A 92 4.70 11.05 7.69
C VAL A 92 5.56 11.78 8.71
N GLU A 93 5.35 11.49 9.99
CA GLU A 93 6.11 12.11 11.06
C GLU A 93 7.60 11.88 10.84
N GLY A 94 8.39 12.94 11.01
CA GLY A 94 9.81 12.92 10.70
C GLY A 94 10.16 13.76 9.48
N GLY A 95 9.17 14.40 8.85
CA GLY A 95 9.40 15.33 7.75
C GLY A 95 9.25 14.73 6.37
N TRP A 96 8.49 13.65 6.25
CA TRP A 96 8.29 12.97 4.97
C TRP A 96 6.95 13.34 4.37
N ASP A 97 6.97 13.70 3.08
CA ASP A 97 5.77 13.89 2.29
C ASP A 97 5.72 12.74 1.27
N VAL A 98 4.68 11.92 1.35
CA VAL A 98 4.49 10.78 0.47
C VAL A 98 3.30 11.06 -0.41
N GLY A 99 3.52 11.03 -1.72
CA GLY A 99 2.48 11.30 -2.67
C GLY A 99 2.72 10.65 -4.02
N CYS A 100 1.63 10.58 -4.80
CA CYS A 100 1.68 10.01 -6.13
C CYS A 100 0.85 10.85 -7.09
#